data_1a2942b9c7c92bd3060510459bc2f212
#
_entry.id   1a2942b9c7c92bd3060510459bc2f212
#
_cell.length_a   1.000
_cell.length_b   1.000
_cell.length_c   1.000
_cell.angle_alpha   90.00
_cell.angle_beta   90.00
_cell.angle_gamma   90.00
#
_symmetry.space_group_name_H-M   'P 1'
#
loop_
_entity.id
_entity.type
_entity.pdbx_description
1 polymer ?
#
loop_
_entity_poly.entity_id
_entity_poly.type
_entity_poly.pdbx_seq_one_letter_code
_entity_poly.pdbx_strand_id
1 'polypeptide(L)'
;MPRWQDRSREAFPPLFSPVRLREREDAFARACAEAGEAGAGTIYHVGRFDLIECAVVFEPDEPLAGARRVVLAGMNALAETIAADCPPERTIRFAYPAGIVFDEGLVGGARLAWPEGTEDTDVPEWLVFALMVRTASLQDLGFVADPALTTLEESGFRDIDPEGFVARFCRHLMVEIDEWQAEGFRGVANRYLARLPRAETDGVRGIDGNGDLLVHPKDGGGVVRTALVPPLLAASWYDPASGGPKS
;
A
#
# COMPACT_ATOMS: atom_id res chain seq x y z
N MET A 1 -16.05 13.82 -35.28
CA MET A 1 -15.25 12.70 -34.72
C MET A 1 -14.28 13.26 -33.71
N PRO A 2 -14.48 13.10 -32.39
CA PRO A 2 -13.49 13.52 -31.43
C PRO A 2 -12.30 12.54 -31.55
N ARG A 3 -11.14 13.07 -31.84
CA ARG A 3 -9.87 12.36 -31.72
C ARG A 3 -9.72 11.98 -30.26
N TRP A 4 -9.68 10.70 -29.96
CA TRP A 4 -9.10 10.15 -28.75
C TRP A 4 -7.60 10.48 -28.81
N GLN A 5 -7.26 11.69 -28.40
CA GLN A 5 -5.89 12.09 -28.21
C GLN A 5 -5.39 11.36 -26.97
N ASP A 6 -4.55 10.35 -27.27
CA ASP A 6 -3.30 10.09 -26.60
C ASP A 6 -3.18 10.84 -25.26
N ARG A 7 -3.86 10.35 -24.20
CA ARG A 7 -3.37 10.52 -22.84
C ARG A 7 -2.05 9.77 -22.88
N SER A 8 -0.95 10.48 -23.06
CA SER A 8 0.41 9.95 -22.98
C SER A 8 0.41 8.99 -21.80
N ARG A 9 0.55 7.68 -22.10
CA ARG A 9 0.70 6.64 -21.07
C ARG A 9 1.72 7.19 -20.09
N GLU A 10 1.34 7.36 -18.83
CA GLU A 10 2.24 7.83 -17.82
C GLU A 10 3.41 6.86 -17.77
N ALA A 11 4.58 7.29 -18.21
CA ALA A 11 5.76 6.44 -18.24
C ALA A 11 6.21 6.13 -16.78
N PHE A 12 6.63 4.91 -16.56
CA PHE A 12 7.27 4.54 -15.29
C PHE A 12 8.54 5.37 -15.09
N PRO A 13 8.85 5.80 -13.84
CA PRO A 13 10.12 6.44 -13.55
C PRO A 13 11.30 5.53 -13.89
N PRO A 14 12.45 6.08 -14.31
CA PRO A 14 13.60 5.28 -14.80
C PRO A 14 14.17 4.27 -13.79
N LEU A 15 13.93 4.46 -12.49
CA LEU A 15 14.35 3.53 -11.43
C LEU A 15 13.49 2.26 -11.35
N PHE A 16 12.36 2.21 -12.06
CA PHE A 16 11.48 1.06 -12.05
C PHE A 16 11.52 0.31 -13.37
N SER A 17 11.58 -1.02 -13.26
CA SER A 17 11.53 -1.95 -14.39
C SER A 17 10.18 -2.68 -14.38
N PRO A 18 9.18 -2.22 -15.19
CA PRO A 18 7.83 -2.79 -15.15
C PRO A 18 7.78 -4.15 -15.84
N VAL A 19 7.17 -5.12 -15.15
CA VAL A 19 6.85 -6.46 -15.66
C VAL A 19 5.33 -6.62 -15.63
N ARG A 20 4.71 -6.60 -16.81
CA ARG A 20 3.27 -6.78 -16.94
C ARG A 20 2.90 -8.25 -16.89
N LEU A 21 2.04 -8.61 -15.96
CA LEU A 21 1.49 -9.95 -15.78
C LEU A 21 0.13 -10.09 -16.48
N ARG A 22 -0.31 -11.36 -16.64
CA ARG A 22 -1.64 -11.67 -17.16
C ARG A 22 -2.69 -11.49 -16.04
N GLU A 23 -3.94 -11.29 -16.41
CA GLU A 23 -5.06 -10.99 -15.49
C GLU A 23 -5.27 -12.00 -14.35
N ARG A 24 -4.83 -13.25 -14.52
CA ARG A 24 -4.99 -14.32 -13.53
C ARG A 24 -3.74 -14.62 -12.72
N GLU A 25 -2.67 -13.89 -12.94
CA GLU A 25 -1.44 -14.03 -12.16
C GLU A 25 -1.53 -13.16 -10.90
N ASP A 26 -0.81 -13.54 -9.86
CA ASP A 26 -0.68 -12.83 -8.60
C ASP A 26 0.66 -12.09 -8.61
N ALA A 27 0.62 -10.76 -8.57
CA ALA A 27 1.82 -9.92 -8.62
C ALA A 27 2.70 -10.13 -7.38
N PHE A 28 2.10 -10.32 -6.21
CA PHE A 28 2.85 -10.53 -4.97
C PHE A 28 3.56 -11.89 -4.97
N ALA A 29 2.85 -12.95 -5.31
CA ALA A 29 3.43 -14.28 -5.37
C ALA A 29 4.55 -14.35 -6.42
N ARG A 30 4.35 -13.71 -7.58
CA ARG A 30 5.36 -13.65 -8.65
C ARG A 30 6.59 -12.87 -8.21
N ALA A 31 6.41 -11.69 -7.61
CA ALA A 31 7.50 -10.88 -7.09
C ALA A 31 8.31 -11.63 -6.01
N CYS A 32 7.65 -12.30 -5.06
CA CYS A 32 8.33 -13.08 -4.02
C CYS A 32 9.14 -14.25 -4.62
N ALA A 33 8.61 -14.90 -5.66
CA ALA A 33 9.30 -16.03 -6.30
C ALA A 33 10.55 -15.61 -7.09
N GLU A 34 10.57 -14.39 -7.63
CA GLU A 34 11.64 -13.89 -8.50
C GLU A 34 12.52 -12.83 -7.82
N ALA A 35 12.20 -12.39 -6.59
CA ALA A 35 12.84 -11.25 -5.94
C ALA A 35 14.38 -11.35 -5.87
N GLY A 36 14.92 -12.53 -5.58
CA GLY A 36 16.36 -12.74 -5.50
C GLY A 36 17.12 -12.61 -6.85
N GLU A 37 16.40 -12.66 -7.98
CA GLU A 37 16.98 -12.53 -9.32
C GLU A 37 16.59 -11.22 -10.01
N ALA A 38 15.43 -10.67 -9.66
CA ALA A 38 14.82 -9.54 -10.35
C ALA A 38 15.52 -8.19 -10.08
N GLY A 39 16.09 -8.02 -8.89
CA GLY A 39 16.75 -6.79 -8.45
C GLY A 39 15.78 -5.68 -8.02
N ALA A 40 16.34 -4.70 -7.29
CA ALA A 40 15.60 -3.56 -6.76
C ALA A 40 14.94 -2.74 -7.88
N GLY A 41 13.72 -2.25 -7.61
CA GLY A 41 12.95 -1.45 -8.57
C GLY A 41 12.18 -2.26 -9.60
N THR A 42 12.31 -3.60 -9.64
CA THR A 42 11.42 -4.42 -10.47
C THR A 42 10.01 -4.33 -9.92
N ILE A 43 9.05 -3.97 -10.78
CA ILE A 43 7.64 -3.86 -10.42
C ILE A 43 6.78 -4.77 -11.28
N TYR A 44 6.16 -5.74 -10.64
CA TYR A 44 5.18 -6.63 -11.25
C TYR A 44 3.80 -5.99 -11.13
N HIS A 45 3.02 -5.95 -12.21
CA HIS A 45 1.67 -5.42 -12.17
C HIS A 45 0.71 -6.21 -13.06
N VAL A 46 -0.54 -6.31 -12.62
CA VAL A 46 -1.59 -7.03 -13.33
C VAL A 46 -2.52 -6.03 -14.03
N GLY A 47 -2.82 -6.28 -15.29
CA GLY A 47 -3.72 -5.43 -16.08
C GLY A 47 -5.18 -5.87 -15.95
N ARG A 48 -5.82 -5.61 -14.79
CA ARG A 48 -7.26 -5.87 -14.54
C ARG A 48 -8.03 -4.56 -14.49
N PHE A 49 -9.34 -4.62 -14.77
CA PHE A 49 -10.22 -3.45 -14.69
C PHE A 49 -10.87 -3.29 -13.31
N ASP A 50 -11.04 -4.40 -12.57
CA ASP A 50 -11.73 -4.47 -11.27
C ASP A 50 -10.78 -4.31 -10.07
N LEU A 51 -9.48 -4.45 -10.31
CA LEU A 51 -8.45 -4.44 -9.27
C LEU A 51 -7.15 -3.86 -9.80
N ILE A 52 -6.61 -2.86 -9.13
CA ILE A 52 -5.21 -2.46 -9.28
C ILE A 52 -4.38 -3.34 -8.36
N GLU A 53 -3.41 -4.04 -8.94
CA GLU A 53 -2.52 -4.93 -8.24
C GLU A 53 -1.10 -4.73 -8.75
N CYS A 54 -0.16 -4.46 -7.84
CA CYS A 54 1.26 -4.45 -8.16
C CYS A 54 2.13 -4.85 -6.96
N ALA A 55 3.37 -5.27 -7.27
CA ALA A 55 4.38 -5.62 -6.28
C ALA A 55 5.76 -5.10 -6.70
N VAL A 56 6.46 -4.45 -5.78
CA VAL A 56 7.77 -3.83 -5.97
C VAL A 56 8.82 -4.61 -5.18
N VAL A 57 9.94 -4.92 -5.83
CA VAL A 57 11.11 -5.52 -5.18
C VAL A 57 12.03 -4.41 -4.67
N PHE A 58 12.47 -4.55 -3.43
CA PHE A 58 13.49 -3.73 -2.78
C PHE A 58 14.68 -4.58 -2.36
N GLU A 59 15.87 -3.99 -2.32
CA GLU A 59 17.10 -4.55 -1.73
C GLU A 59 17.51 -3.61 -0.59
N PRO A 60 17.09 -3.89 0.66
CA PRO A 60 17.41 -3.03 1.80
C PRO A 60 18.91 -3.05 2.14
N ASP A 61 19.40 -1.95 2.69
CA ASP A 61 20.74 -1.79 3.26
C ASP A 61 20.73 -1.68 4.79
N GLU A 62 19.56 -1.87 5.41
CA GLU A 62 19.37 -1.83 6.87
C GLU A 62 18.74 -3.14 7.38
N PRO A 63 18.85 -3.44 8.70
CA PRO A 63 18.23 -4.62 9.30
C PRO A 63 16.73 -4.70 9.07
N LEU A 64 16.21 -5.93 8.98
CA LEU A 64 14.81 -6.23 8.68
C LEU A 64 13.84 -5.45 9.57
N ALA A 65 14.14 -5.32 10.87
CA ALA A 65 13.30 -4.54 11.79
C ALA A 65 13.07 -3.10 11.32
N GLY A 66 14.11 -2.46 10.77
CA GLY A 66 14.03 -1.13 10.18
C GLY A 66 13.38 -1.14 8.79
N ALA A 67 13.85 -2.01 7.93
CA ALA A 67 13.46 -2.11 6.52
C ALA A 67 11.95 -2.34 6.33
N ARG A 68 11.29 -3.10 7.24
CA ARG A 68 9.83 -3.32 7.22
C ARG A 68 9.00 -2.03 7.25
N ARG A 69 9.56 -0.92 7.73
CA ARG A 69 8.89 0.38 7.75
C ARG A 69 8.58 0.91 6.34
N VAL A 70 9.16 0.31 5.29
CA VAL A 70 8.83 0.62 3.90
C VAL A 70 7.33 0.46 3.62
N VAL A 71 6.63 -0.41 4.36
CA VAL A 71 5.17 -0.53 4.22
C VAL A 71 4.45 0.78 4.52
N LEU A 72 4.91 1.56 5.49
CA LEU A 72 4.32 2.84 5.85
C LEU A 72 4.60 3.92 4.80
N ALA A 73 5.79 3.91 4.19
CA ALA A 73 6.13 4.75 3.04
C ALA A 73 5.27 4.38 1.81
N GLY A 74 5.13 3.08 1.53
CA GLY A 74 4.27 2.59 0.46
C GLY A 74 2.80 2.96 0.65
N MET A 75 2.28 2.91 1.88
CA MET A 75 0.92 3.37 2.20
C MET A 75 0.75 4.87 1.97
N ASN A 76 1.72 5.70 2.35
CA ASN A 76 1.70 7.13 2.04
C ASN A 76 1.66 7.36 0.53
N ALA A 77 2.55 6.72 -0.24
CA ALA A 77 2.60 6.80 -1.69
C ALA A 77 1.28 6.38 -2.34
N LEU A 78 0.65 5.31 -1.82
CA LEU A 78 -0.67 4.87 -2.28
C LEU A 78 -1.74 5.92 -2.01
N ALA A 79 -1.76 6.51 -0.82
CA ALA A 79 -2.73 7.55 -0.48
C ALA A 79 -2.57 8.80 -1.37
N GLU A 80 -1.34 9.25 -1.65
CA GLU A 80 -1.07 10.35 -2.58
C GLU A 80 -1.51 10.02 -4.01
N THR A 81 -1.30 8.76 -4.43
CA THR A 81 -1.72 8.29 -5.75
C THR A 81 -3.25 8.34 -5.91
N ILE A 82 -3.98 7.90 -4.89
CA ILE A 82 -5.44 7.97 -4.88
C ILE A 82 -5.90 9.44 -4.80
N ALA A 83 -5.24 10.26 -3.97
CA ALA A 83 -5.59 11.67 -3.78
C ALA A 83 -5.48 12.50 -5.06
N ALA A 84 -4.58 12.12 -5.98
CA ALA A 84 -4.38 12.84 -7.25
C ALA A 84 -5.62 12.88 -8.15
N ASP A 85 -6.47 11.83 -8.10
CA ASP A 85 -7.71 11.72 -8.88
C ASP A 85 -8.96 11.74 -7.97
N CYS A 86 -8.77 12.01 -6.68
CA CYS A 86 -9.83 11.94 -5.67
C CYS A 86 -10.88 13.04 -5.90
N PRO A 87 -12.17 12.71 -5.92
CA PRO A 87 -13.24 13.73 -5.89
C PRO A 87 -13.10 14.64 -4.67
N PRO A 88 -13.49 15.93 -4.78
CA PRO A 88 -13.41 16.86 -3.66
C PRO A 88 -14.22 16.38 -2.45
N GLU A 89 -13.77 16.74 -1.24
CA GLU A 89 -14.42 16.45 0.05
C GLU A 89 -14.41 14.99 0.50
N ARG A 90 -13.63 14.13 -0.17
CA ARG A 90 -13.47 12.72 0.21
C ARG A 90 -12.26 12.51 1.13
N THR A 91 -12.33 11.50 1.99
CA THR A 91 -11.32 11.24 3.01
C THR A 91 -10.61 9.92 2.77
N ILE A 92 -9.27 9.97 2.73
CA ILE A 92 -8.41 8.77 2.67
C ILE A 92 -7.83 8.54 4.06
N ARG A 93 -8.07 7.38 4.64
CA ARG A 93 -7.58 6.96 5.96
C ARG A 93 -6.90 5.61 5.88
N PHE A 94 -6.12 5.29 6.91
CA PHE A 94 -5.50 3.99 7.04
C PHE A 94 -6.15 3.18 8.16
N ALA A 95 -6.32 1.87 7.91
CA ALA A 95 -6.50 0.87 8.97
C ALA A 95 -5.10 0.27 9.24
N TYR A 96 -4.56 0.50 10.45
CA TYR A 96 -3.20 0.07 10.79
C TYR A 96 -3.03 -1.45 10.65
N PRO A 97 -1.91 -1.96 10.08
CA PRO A 97 -0.80 -1.17 9.51
C PRO A 97 -0.96 -0.84 8.03
N ALA A 98 -1.75 -1.57 7.25
CA ALA A 98 -1.67 -1.53 5.81
C ALA A 98 -3.03 -1.67 5.08
N GLY A 99 -4.13 -1.41 5.77
CA GLY A 99 -5.44 -1.26 5.14
C GLY A 99 -5.66 0.17 4.66
N ILE A 100 -6.34 0.37 3.52
CA ILE A 100 -6.72 1.67 3.02
C ILE A 100 -8.24 1.80 2.99
N VAL A 101 -8.73 2.87 3.61
CA VAL A 101 -10.15 3.19 3.79
C VAL A 101 -10.44 4.48 3.06
N PHE A 102 -11.46 4.46 2.21
CA PHE A 102 -11.94 5.62 1.49
C PHE A 102 -13.33 5.98 2.05
N ASP A 103 -13.46 7.20 2.59
CA ASP A 103 -14.54 7.61 3.47
C ASP A 103 -14.67 6.65 4.67
N GLU A 104 -15.59 5.69 4.63
CA GLU A 104 -15.76 4.67 5.69
C GLU A 104 -15.63 3.24 5.16
N GLY A 105 -15.47 3.07 3.84
CA GLY A 105 -15.35 1.79 3.18
C GLY A 105 -13.90 1.37 2.95
N LEU A 106 -13.58 0.12 3.21
CA LEU A 106 -12.29 -0.48 2.90
C LEU A 106 -12.19 -0.72 1.39
N VAL A 107 -11.15 -0.21 0.75
CA VAL A 107 -10.93 -0.38 -0.70
C VAL A 107 -9.78 -1.34 -1.03
N GLY A 108 -8.96 -1.68 -0.05
CA GLY A 108 -7.81 -2.55 -0.24
C GLY A 108 -6.72 -2.34 0.79
N GLY A 109 -5.47 -2.55 0.40
CA GLY A 109 -4.33 -2.38 1.31
C GLY A 109 -3.01 -2.86 0.72
N ALA A 110 -2.00 -3.00 1.60
CA ALA A 110 -0.69 -3.45 1.23
C ALA A 110 -0.26 -4.73 1.98
N ARG A 111 0.69 -5.44 1.39
CA ARG A 111 1.35 -6.63 1.94
C ARG A 111 2.86 -6.44 1.85
N LEU A 112 3.58 -7.14 2.71
CA LEU A 112 5.04 -7.15 2.71
C LEU A 112 5.54 -8.59 2.88
N ALA A 113 6.62 -8.94 2.18
CA ALA A 113 7.32 -10.21 2.34
C ALA A 113 8.83 -10.00 2.31
N TRP A 114 9.55 -10.96 2.88
CA TRP A 114 11.00 -11.06 2.92
C TRP A 114 11.41 -12.54 2.96
N PRO A 115 12.70 -12.89 2.78
CA PRO A 115 13.14 -14.28 2.81
C PRO A 115 12.76 -14.96 4.14
N GLU A 116 12.27 -16.20 4.05
CA GLU A 116 11.93 -16.99 5.22
C GLU A 116 13.17 -17.23 6.09
N GLY A 117 13.00 -17.14 7.41
CA GLY A 117 14.10 -17.33 8.37
C GLY A 117 15.00 -16.12 8.60
N THR A 118 14.74 -14.97 7.94
CA THR A 118 15.46 -13.71 8.21
C THR A 118 15.12 -13.19 9.60
N GLU A 119 16.11 -13.00 10.44
CA GLU A 119 15.95 -12.43 11.79
C GLU A 119 15.84 -10.91 11.74
N ASP A 120 15.28 -10.30 12.78
CA ASP A 120 15.07 -8.84 12.86
C ASP A 120 16.38 -8.02 12.74
N THR A 121 17.51 -8.62 13.10
CA THR A 121 18.85 -8.01 13.05
C THR A 121 19.57 -8.21 11.72
N ASP A 122 19.07 -9.10 10.86
CA ASP A 122 19.69 -9.39 9.59
C ASP A 122 19.25 -8.38 8.52
N VAL A 123 20.14 -8.07 7.60
CA VAL A 123 19.78 -7.31 6.38
C VAL A 123 19.17 -8.30 5.38
N PRO A 124 17.88 -8.19 5.03
CA PRO A 124 17.26 -9.12 4.11
C PRO A 124 17.81 -8.93 2.70
N GLU A 125 18.01 -10.04 1.98
CA GLU A 125 18.44 -10.00 0.58
C GLU A 125 17.44 -9.24 -0.32
N TRP A 126 16.15 -9.33 0.01
CA TRP A 126 15.09 -8.62 -0.67
C TRP A 126 13.91 -8.35 0.28
N LEU A 127 13.13 -7.33 -0.09
CA LEU A 127 11.79 -7.08 0.43
C LEU A 127 10.82 -6.91 -0.75
N VAL A 128 9.64 -7.47 -0.66
CA VAL A 128 8.56 -7.25 -1.63
C VAL A 128 7.42 -6.51 -0.96
N PHE A 129 7.17 -5.29 -1.41
CA PHE A 129 5.96 -4.54 -1.08
C PHE A 129 4.93 -4.75 -2.18
N ALA A 130 3.71 -5.11 -1.83
CA ALA A 130 2.61 -5.19 -2.78
C ALA A 130 1.39 -4.43 -2.30
N LEU A 131 0.60 -3.95 -3.25
CA LEU A 131 -0.69 -3.32 -2.98
C LEU A 131 -1.79 -3.92 -3.84
N MET A 132 -3.01 -3.86 -3.31
CA MET A 132 -4.24 -4.17 -4.02
C MET A 132 -5.27 -3.09 -3.70
N VAL A 133 -5.91 -2.52 -4.74
CA VAL A 133 -6.99 -1.52 -4.60
C VAL A 133 -8.13 -1.90 -5.53
N ARG A 134 -9.31 -2.09 -4.97
CA ARG A 134 -10.52 -2.40 -5.72
C ARG A 134 -10.98 -1.17 -6.52
N THR A 135 -11.07 -1.32 -7.84
CA THR A 135 -11.50 -0.25 -8.75
C THR A 135 -12.98 -0.31 -9.04
N ALA A 136 -13.50 -1.49 -9.35
CA ALA A 136 -14.90 -1.72 -9.69
C ALA A 136 -15.49 -2.89 -8.91
N SER A 137 -16.81 -2.86 -8.71
CA SER A 137 -17.54 -3.97 -8.11
C SER A 137 -18.00 -4.97 -9.18
N LEU A 138 -17.83 -6.26 -8.92
CA LEU A 138 -18.37 -7.34 -9.75
C LEU A 138 -19.80 -7.73 -9.33
N GLN A 139 -20.56 -6.80 -8.77
CA GLN A 139 -21.84 -7.03 -8.08
C GLN A 139 -23.00 -7.60 -8.93
N ASP A 140 -22.84 -7.86 -10.21
CA ASP A 140 -23.87 -8.54 -11.03
C ASP A 140 -24.18 -10.00 -10.59
N LEU A 141 -23.54 -10.50 -9.53
CA LEU A 141 -23.66 -11.88 -9.04
C LEU A 141 -24.56 -12.05 -7.80
N GLY A 142 -25.31 -11.02 -7.38
CA GLY A 142 -26.35 -11.17 -6.34
C GLY A 142 -25.82 -11.24 -4.91
N PHE A 143 -24.63 -10.76 -4.62
CA PHE A 143 -24.11 -10.63 -3.25
C PHE A 143 -24.67 -9.38 -2.58
N VAL A 144 -25.00 -9.51 -1.30
CA VAL A 144 -25.36 -8.35 -0.46
C VAL A 144 -24.12 -7.48 -0.26
N ALA A 145 -24.17 -6.21 -0.65
CA ALA A 145 -23.07 -5.28 -0.45
C ALA A 145 -22.76 -5.15 1.06
N ASP A 146 -21.53 -5.42 1.46
CA ASP A 146 -21.06 -5.09 2.81
C ASP A 146 -20.78 -3.59 2.87
N PRO A 147 -21.48 -2.81 3.71
CA PRO A 147 -21.28 -1.36 3.80
C PRO A 147 -19.88 -0.95 4.29
N ALA A 148 -19.13 -1.91 4.89
CA ALA A 148 -17.74 -1.68 5.28
C ALA A 148 -16.73 -1.77 4.12
N LEU A 149 -17.21 -2.11 2.90
CA LEU A 149 -16.40 -2.28 1.70
C LEU A 149 -16.85 -1.30 0.63
N THR A 150 -15.90 -0.82 -0.18
CA THR A 150 -16.22 0.05 -1.32
C THR A 150 -15.20 -0.14 -2.45
N THR A 151 -15.47 0.50 -3.59
CA THR A 151 -14.57 0.55 -4.74
C THR A 151 -14.26 2.01 -5.09
N LEU A 152 -13.22 2.23 -5.89
CA LEU A 152 -12.92 3.59 -6.36
C LEU A 152 -14.06 4.15 -7.23
N GLU A 153 -14.69 3.32 -8.08
CA GLU A 153 -15.83 3.75 -8.92
C GLU A 153 -17.05 4.16 -8.09
N GLU A 154 -17.43 3.36 -7.07
CA GLU A 154 -18.50 3.68 -6.13
C GLU A 154 -18.20 4.96 -5.35
N SER A 155 -16.92 5.22 -5.10
CA SER A 155 -16.43 6.44 -4.45
C SER A 155 -16.34 7.65 -5.38
N GLY A 156 -16.73 7.49 -6.66
CA GLY A 156 -16.85 8.59 -7.62
C GLY A 156 -15.67 8.77 -8.56
N PHE A 157 -14.67 7.92 -8.53
CA PHE A 157 -13.58 7.92 -9.52
C PHE A 157 -14.11 7.51 -10.89
N ARG A 158 -13.53 8.09 -11.95
CA ARG A 158 -13.92 7.85 -13.34
C ARG A 158 -12.69 7.55 -14.18
N ASP A 159 -12.88 6.73 -15.21
CA ASP A 159 -11.85 6.45 -16.22
C ASP A 159 -10.50 6.04 -15.60
N ILE A 160 -10.51 5.12 -14.63
CA ILE A 160 -9.31 4.64 -13.93
C ILE A 160 -8.45 3.88 -14.95
N ASP A 161 -7.21 4.37 -15.15
CA ASP A 161 -6.16 3.67 -15.90
C ASP A 161 -5.26 2.90 -14.91
N PRO A 162 -5.36 1.56 -14.84
CA PRO A 162 -4.57 0.79 -13.87
C PRO A 162 -3.05 0.92 -14.08
N GLU A 163 -2.58 0.96 -15.32
CA GLU A 163 -1.15 1.09 -15.62
C GLU A 163 -0.63 2.49 -15.26
N GLY A 164 -1.38 3.53 -15.63
CA GLY A 164 -1.08 4.91 -15.24
C GLY A 164 -1.14 5.13 -13.73
N PHE A 165 -2.06 4.46 -13.03
CA PHE A 165 -2.10 4.47 -11.57
C PHE A 165 -0.83 3.87 -10.95
N VAL A 166 -0.38 2.70 -11.44
CA VAL A 166 0.86 2.06 -10.94
C VAL A 166 2.09 2.92 -11.26
N ALA A 167 2.18 3.52 -12.45
CA ALA A 167 3.28 4.43 -12.78
C ALA A 167 3.31 5.67 -11.87
N ARG A 168 2.15 6.22 -11.51
CA ARG A 168 2.02 7.34 -10.56
C ARG A 168 2.39 6.91 -9.14
N PHE A 169 1.94 5.74 -8.72
CA PHE A 169 2.35 5.14 -7.45
C PHE A 169 3.89 5.04 -7.35
N CYS A 170 4.56 4.57 -8.39
CA CYS A 170 6.03 4.52 -8.41
C CYS A 170 6.68 5.89 -8.21
N ARG A 171 6.11 6.97 -8.77
CA ARG A 171 6.60 8.34 -8.56
C ARG A 171 6.47 8.78 -7.11
N HIS A 172 5.30 8.57 -6.51
CA HIS A 172 5.10 8.92 -5.10
C HIS A 172 5.94 8.07 -4.17
N LEU A 173 6.10 6.76 -4.47
CA LEU A 173 6.95 5.86 -3.70
C LEU A 173 8.42 6.31 -3.73
N MET A 174 8.91 6.72 -4.90
CA MET A 174 10.27 7.25 -5.05
C MET A 174 10.47 8.50 -4.19
N VAL A 175 9.50 9.41 -4.15
CA VAL A 175 9.55 10.61 -3.30
C VAL A 175 9.58 10.24 -1.82
N GLU A 176 8.74 9.31 -1.37
CA GLU A 176 8.71 8.85 0.03
C GLU A 176 10.04 8.21 0.46
N ILE A 177 10.64 7.39 -0.42
CA ILE A 177 11.94 6.75 -0.14
C ILE A 177 13.08 7.78 -0.14
N ASP A 178 13.10 8.69 -1.11
CA ASP A 178 14.12 9.73 -1.24
C ASP A 178 14.13 10.66 -0.01
N GLU A 179 12.95 11.12 0.41
CA GLU A 179 12.80 11.91 1.65
C GLU A 179 13.21 11.11 2.90
N TRP A 180 12.84 9.83 2.98
CA TRP A 180 13.26 8.97 4.09
C TRP A 180 14.79 8.87 4.16
N GLN A 181 15.46 8.64 3.03
CA GLN A 181 16.92 8.54 2.97
C GLN A 181 17.60 9.88 3.31
N ALA A 182 17.05 11.00 2.82
CA ALA A 182 17.64 12.32 3.02
C ALA A 182 17.39 12.90 4.43
N GLU A 183 16.20 12.71 4.99
CA GLU A 183 15.74 13.41 6.20
C GLU A 183 15.44 12.46 7.37
N GLY A 184 15.50 11.16 7.14
CA GLY A 184 15.14 10.12 8.11
C GLY A 184 13.63 9.83 8.15
N PHE A 185 13.28 8.77 8.86
CA PHE A 185 11.94 8.17 8.85
C PHE A 185 10.83 9.05 9.47
N ARG A 186 11.19 10.09 10.21
CA ARG A 186 10.22 10.93 10.95
C ARG A 186 9.16 11.58 10.05
N GLY A 187 9.56 12.03 8.86
CA GLY A 187 8.65 12.63 7.88
C GLY A 187 7.59 11.63 7.42
N VAL A 188 8.02 10.43 7.01
CA VAL A 188 7.16 9.30 6.63
C VAL A 188 6.18 8.95 7.74
N ALA A 189 6.68 8.77 8.98
CA ALA A 189 5.86 8.45 10.14
C ALA A 189 4.78 9.50 10.39
N ASN A 190 5.10 10.78 10.32
CA ASN A 190 4.16 11.87 10.55
C ASN A 190 3.04 11.90 9.50
N ARG A 191 3.35 11.72 8.22
CA ARG A 191 2.36 11.63 7.13
C ARG A 191 1.44 10.43 7.31
N TYR A 192 2.01 9.29 7.67
CA TYR A 192 1.25 8.08 7.93
C TYR A 192 0.29 8.25 9.13
N LEU A 193 0.79 8.77 10.27
CA LEU A 193 0.00 9.01 11.47
C LEU A 193 -1.13 10.02 11.25
N ALA A 194 -0.94 10.99 10.36
CA ALA A 194 -1.98 11.97 10.03
C ALA A 194 -3.21 11.33 9.38
N ARG A 195 -3.04 10.19 8.71
CA ARG A 195 -4.13 9.44 8.05
C ARG A 195 -4.75 8.34 8.91
N LEU A 196 -4.16 8.01 10.06
CA LEU A 196 -4.82 7.09 10.99
C LEU A 196 -6.04 7.75 11.62
N PRO A 197 -7.15 7.04 11.81
CA PRO A 197 -8.30 7.53 12.56
C PRO A 197 -7.84 8.05 13.94
N ARG A 198 -8.44 9.14 14.41
CA ARG A 198 -8.25 9.57 15.78
C ARG A 198 -8.91 8.55 16.69
N ALA A 199 -8.11 7.87 17.53
CA ALA A 199 -8.67 7.02 18.55
C ALA A 199 -9.48 7.88 19.54
N GLU A 200 -10.55 7.32 20.11
CA GLU A 200 -11.34 7.97 21.17
C GLU A 200 -10.48 8.30 22.42
N THR A 201 -9.42 7.54 22.63
CA THR A 201 -8.39 7.82 23.63
C THR A 201 -7.40 8.84 23.08
N ASP A 202 -7.60 10.07 23.46
CA ASP A 202 -6.77 11.22 23.11
C ASP A 202 -5.34 11.04 23.66
N GLY A 203 -4.37 10.84 22.78
CA GLY A 203 -2.97 10.62 23.15
C GLY A 203 -2.00 11.09 22.07
N VAL A 204 -0.72 11.21 22.42
CA VAL A 204 0.35 11.46 21.45
C VAL A 204 0.71 10.15 20.77
N ARG A 205 0.64 10.12 19.44
CA ARG A 205 0.96 8.95 18.64
C ARG A 205 2.36 9.06 18.05
N GLY A 206 3.03 7.92 17.94
CA GLY A 206 4.35 7.80 17.33
C GLY A 206 4.49 6.44 16.64
N ILE A 207 5.50 6.35 15.77
CA ILE A 207 5.98 5.09 15.20
C ILE A 207 7.40 4.90 15.72
N ASP A 208 7.70 3.72 16.25
CA ASP A 208 9.06 3.41 16.72
C ASP A 208 9.99 2.90 15.61
N GLY A 209 11.22 2.54 15.99
CA GLY A 209 12.24 2.04 15.06
C GLY A 209 11.88 0.74 14.33
N ASN A 210 10.96 -0.05 14.89
CA ASN A 210 10.47 -1.30 14.31
C ASN A 210 9.20 -1.12 13.47
N GLY A 211 8.66 0.12 13.42
CA GLY A 211 7.40 0.42 12.75
C GLY A 211 6.16 0.23 13.62
N ASP A 212 6.30 -0.10 14.90
CA ASP A 212 5.18 -0.29 15.80
C ASP A 212 4.51 1.03 16.15
N LEU A 213 3.18 1.02 16.20
CA LEU A 213 2.39 2.19 16.60
C LEU A 213 2.40 2.32 18.13
N LEU A 214 2.84 3.47 18.60
CA LEU A 214 2.85 3.86 20.01
C LEU A 214 1.79 4.92 20.26
N VAL A 215 1.01 4.75 21.34
CA VAL A 215 0.07 5.73 21.83
C VAL A 215 0.41 6.06 23.27
N HIS A 216 0.71 7.31 23.56
CA HIS A 216 0.94 7.86 24.90
C HIS A 216 -0.36 8.53 25.38
N PRO A 217 -1.16 7.90 26.25
CA PRO A 217 -2.42 8.45 26.72
C PRO A 217 -2.21 9.77 27.48
N LYS A 218 -3.14 10.72 27.34
CA LYS A 218 -3.09 12.01 28.05
C LYS A 218 -3.30 11.91 29.55
N ASP A 219 -3.95 10.86 30.01
CA ASP A 219 -4.24 10.59 31.42
C ASP A 219 -3.03 10.11 32.25
N GLY A 220 -1.85 9.99 31.60
CA GLY A 220 -0.62 9.49 32.23
C GLY A 220 -0.56 7.97 32.36
N GLY A 221 -1.44 7.25 31.69
CA GLY A 221 -1.39 5.78 31.55
C GLY A 221 -0.11 5.30 30.86
N GLY A 222 0.15 4.00 30.94
CA GLY A 222 1.29 3.37 30.24
C GLY A 222 1.16 3.49 28.72
N VAL A 223 2.31 3.50 28.01
CA VAL A 223 2.33 3.51 26.55
C VAL A 223 1.65 2.26 25.99
N VAL A 224 0.67 2.44 25.13
CA VAL A 224 0.05 1.36 24.40
C VAL A 224 0.83 1.14 23.11
N ARG A 225 1.29 -0.09 22.89
CA ARG A 225 2.06 -0.50 21.72
C ARG A 225 1.24 -1.47 20.87
N THR A 226 1.11 -1.18 19.59
CA THR A 226 0.51 -2.08 18.60
C THR A 226 1.60 -2.50 17.63
N ALA A 227 1.94 -3.80 17.63
CA ALA A 227 3.00 -4.33 16.79
C ALA A 227 2.66 -4.22 15.30
N LEU A 228 3.68 -3.96 14.48
CA LEU A 228 3.56 -3.88 13.02
C LEU A 228 3.33 -5.28 12.40
N VAL A 229 4.16 -6.25 12.78
CA VAL A 229 4.33 -7.50 12.03
C VAL A 229 3.10 -8.42 12.08
N PRO A 230 2.51 -8.76 13.24
CA PRO A 230 1.40 -9.70 13.27
C PRO A 230 0.20 -9.29 12.40
N PRO A 231 -0.30 -8.04 12.49
CA PRO A 231 -1.41 -7.61 11.64
C PRO A 231 -1.01 -7.38 10.18
N LEU A 232 0.27 -7.18 9.87
CA LEU A 232 0.77 -7.09 8.50
C LEU A 232 0.76 -8.47 7.81
N LEU A 233 1.19 -9.50 8.51
CA LEU A 233 1.19 -10.89 8.01
C LEU A 233 -0.22 -11.49 7.96
N ALA A 234 -1.10 -11.08 8.86
CA ALA A 234 -2.51 -11.49 8.90
C ALA A 234 -3.41 -10.31 8.53
N ALA A 235 -3.21 -9.77 7.33
CA ALA A 235 -3.88 -8.56 6.86
C ALA A 235 -5.40 -8.67 6.91
N SER A 236 -6.04 -7.86 7.76
CA SER A 236 -7.49 -7.91 7.99
C SER A 236 -8.34 -7.55 6.77
N TRP A 237 -7.75 -6.81 5.83
CA TRP A 237 -8.38 -6.38 4.59
C TRP A 237 -8.31 -7.43 3.47
N TYR A 238 -7.43 -8.42 3.59
CA TYR A 238 -7.17 -9.44 2.56
C TYR A 238 -7.95 -10.72 2.83
N ASP A 239 -8.48 -11.32 1.77
CA ASP A 239 -9.13 -12.62 1.81
C ASP A 239 -8.30 -13.66 1.04
N PRO A 240 -7.66 -14.62 1.75
CA PRO A 240 -6.84 -15.64 1.10
C PRO A 240 -7.63 -16.58 0.16
N ALA A 241 -8.95 -16.71 0.36
CA ALA A 241 -9.77 -17.60 -0.45
C ALA A 241 -10.04 -17.01 -1.85
N SER A 242 -10.23 -15.69 -1.94
CA SER A 242 -10.41 -14.98 -3.21
C SER A 242 -9.10 -14.49 -3.82
N GLY A 243 -8.01 -14.43 -3.01
CA GLY A 243 -6.73 -13.86 -3.43
C GLY A 243 -6.75 -12.35 -3.62
N GLY A 244 -7.69 -11.64 -2.99
CA GLY A 244 -7.88 -10.21 -3.16
C GLY A 244 -8.37 -9.49 -1.90
N PRO A 245 -8.72 -8.20 -1.98
CA PRO A 245 -9.41 -7.51 -0.91
C PRO A 245 -10.75 -8.20 -0.60
N LYS A 246 -11.15 -8.20 0.68
CA LYS A 246 -12.45 -8.75 1.11
C LYS A 246 -13.59 -8.15 0.29
N SER A 247 -14.54 -9.00 -0.08
CA SER A 247 -15.72 -8.66 -0.88
C SER A 247 -17.01 -8.86 -0.07
#